data_57b4576ba9efe361709a066e23ac017f
#
_entry.id   57b4576ba9efe361709a066e23ac017f
#
_cell.length_a   1.000
_cell.length_b   1.000
_cell.length_c   1.000
_cell.angle_alpha   90.00
_cell.angle_beta   90.00
_cell.angle_gamma   90.00
#
_symmetry.space_group_name_H-M   'P 1'
#
loop_
_entity.id
_entity.type
_entity.pdbx_description
1 polymer ?
#
loop_
_entity_poly.entity_id
_entity_poly.type
_entity_poly.pdbx_seq_one_letter_code
_entity_poly.pdbx_strand_id
1 'polypeptide(L)'
;MDAITGITYSDKLRLRGIEVERTIRHLEKERREVEENTEWVDRAAYEGRVSLLDGLATLYRNEMEQIEKAHTRVEERSYGLCLACHEPIEADRLEIYPAAQFCFECQDYRERLRTG
;
A
#
# COMPACT_ATOMS: atom_id res chain seq x y z
N MET A 1 -0.76 12.41 19.90
CA MET A 1 -1.76 11.30 19.84
C MET A 1 -1.79 10.59 21.17
N ASP A 2 -2.98 10.29 21.67
CA ASP A 2 -3.08 9.53 22.90
C ASP A 2 -2.95 8.02 22.64
N ALA A 3 -2.85 7.22 23.71
CA ALA A 3 -2.66 5.78 23.64
C ALA A 3 -3.83 5.07 22.94
N ILE A 4 -5.06 5.59 23.12
CA ILE A 4 -6.26 5.01 22.52
C ILE A 4 -6.20 5.17 20.99
N THR A 5 -5.83 6.35 20.52
CA THR A 5 -5.68 6.63 19.09
C THR A 5 -4.60 5.72 18.47
N GLY A 6 -3.47 5.55 19.16
CA GLY A 6 -2.40 4.68 18.70
C GLY A 6 -2.85 3.23 18.54
N ILE A 7 -3.63 2.71 19.52
CA ILE A 7 -4.18 1.36 19.47
C ILE A 7 -5.14 1.21 18.29
N THR A 8 -6.01 2.21 18.08
CA THR A 8 -6.97 2.20 16.97
C THR A 8 -6.27 2.14 15.61
N TYR A 9 -5.23 2.94 15.43
CA TYR A 9 -4.49 2.93 14.17
C TYR A 9 -3.69 1.64 13.99
N SER A 10 -3.19 1.07 15.07
CA SER A 10 -2.52 -0.23 15.03
C SER A 10 -3.48 -1.32 14.52
N ASP A 11 -4.73 -1.30 14.99
CA ASP A 11 -5.75 -2.22 14.53
C ASP A 11 -6.10 -2.01 13.05
N LYS A 12 -6.21 -0.77 12.61
CA LYS A 12 -6.47 -0.45 11.21
C LYS A 12 -5.34 -0.91 10.30
N LEU A 13 -4.11 -0.72 10.73
CA LEU A 13 -2.93 -1.21 10.00
C LEU A 13 -2.94 -2.72 9.87
N ARG A 14 -3.25 -3.42 10.96
CA ARG A 14 -3.31 -4.88 10.97
C ARG A 14 -4.40 -5.39 10.01
N LEU A 15 -5.59 -4.81 10.07
CA LEU A 15 -6.69 -5.20 9.20
C LEU A 15 -6.36 -4.93 7.72
N ARG A 16 -5.78 -3.77 7.45
CA ARG A 16 -5.36 -3.45 6.08
C ARG A 16 -4.28 -4.42 5.60
N GLY A 17 -3.35 -4.79 6.47
CA GLY A 17 -2.32 -5.78 6.15
C GLY A 17 -2.90 -7.13 5.74
N ILE A 18 -3.94 -7.57 6.45
CA ILE A 18 -4.64 -8.82 6.11
C ILE A 18 -5.28 -8.73 4.73
N GLU A 19 -5.97 -7.61 4.44
CA GLU A 19 -6.60 -7.40 3.13
C GLU A 19 -5.57 -7.40 1.99
N VAL A 20 -4.46 -6.68 2.19
CA VAL A 20 -3.40 -6.58 1.20
C VAL A 20 -2.78 -7.94 0.94
N GLU A 21 -2.50 -8.69 1.99
CA GLU A 21 -1.93 -10.03 1.86
C GLU A 21 -2.84 -10.97 1.09
N ARG A 22 -4.14 -10.94 1.38
CA ARG A 22 -5.12 -11.74 0.65
C ARG A 22 -5.17 -11.37 -0.83
N THR A 23 -5.10 -10.07 -1.11
CA THR A 23 -5.11 -9.57 -2.49
C THR A 23 -3.86 -10.04 -3.24
N ILE A 24 -2.70 -9.99 -2.61
CA ILE A 24 -1.46 -10.47 -3.21
C ILE A 24 -1.59 -11.97 -3.56
N ARG A 25 -2.08 -12.78 -2.64
CA ARG A 25 -2.26 -14.22 -2.90
C ARG A 25 -3.24 -14.48 -4.04
N HIS A 26 -4.31 -13.70 -4.11
CA HIS A 26 -5.28 -13.81 -5.19
C HIS A 26 -4.66 -13.46 -6.55
N LEU A 27 -3.87 -12.39 -6.60
CA LEU A 27 -3.18 -11.99 -7.82
C LEU A 27 -2.16 -13.04 -8.27
N GLU A 28 -1.45 -13.65 -7.34
CA GLU A 28 -0.50 -14.72 -7.63
C GLU A 28 -1.21 -15.95 -8.20
N LYS A 29 -2.36 -16.27 -7.64
CA LYS A 29 -3.19 -17.38 -8.13
C LYS A 29 -3.68 -17.11 -9.55
N GLU A 30 -4.22 -15.93 -9.80
CA GLU A 30 -4.67 -15.54 -11.14
C GLU A 30 -3.53 -15.61 -12.16
N ARG A 31 -2.35 -15.16 -11.74
CA ARG A 31 -1.19 -15.21 -12.61
C ARG A 31 -0.82 -16.63 -13.00
N ARG A 32 -0.86 -17.57 -12.06
CA ARG A 32 -0.61 -18.98 -12.35
C ARG A 32 -1.67 -19.55 -13.29
N GLU A 33 -2.94 -19.19 -13.09
CA GLU A 33 -4.03 -19.62 -13.95
C GLU A 33 -3.86 -19.11 -15.37
N VAL A 34 -3.40 -17.88 -15.55
CA VAL A 34 -3.11 -17.32 -16.87
C VAL A 34 -1.99 -18.11 -17.55
N GLU A 35 -0.93 -18.45 -16.82
CA GLU A 35 0.18 -19.24 -17.36
C GLU A 35 -0.25 -20.64 -17.77
N GLU A 36 -1.16 -21.25 -17.01
CA GLU A 36 -1.65 -22.61 -17.27
C GLU A 36 -2.58 -22.67 -18.49
N ASN A 37 -3.20 -21.56 -18.87
CA ASN A 37 -4.21 -21.51 -19.92
C ASN A 37 -3.76 -20.74 -21.17
N THR A 38 -2.47 -20.72 -21.46
CA THR A 38 -1.90 -19.97 -22.55
C THR A 38 -2.31 -20.47 -23.94
N GLU A 39 -2.75 -21.72 -24.08
CA GLU A 39 -3.09 -22.34 -25.36
C GLU A 39 -4.29 -21.68 -26.04
N TRP A 40 -5.17 -21.05 -25.28
CA TRP A 40 -6.46 -20.55 -25.77
C TRP A 40 -6.54 -19.04 -25.86
N VAL A 41 -5.42 -18.35 -25.58
CA VAL A 41 -5.40 -16.88 -25.53
C VAL A 41 -4.35 -16.38 -26.51
N ASP A 42 -4.66 -15.33 -27.28
CA ASP A 42 -3.65 -14.76 -28.16
C ASP A 42 -2.52 -14.12 -27.32
N ARG A 43 -1.35 -13.98 -27.93
CA ARG A 43 -0.15 -13.53 -27.23
C ARG A 43 -0.28 -12.13 -26.64
N ALA A 44 -0.91 -11.23 -27.39
CA ALA A 44 -1.08 -9.84 -26.92
C ALA A 44 -1.98 -9.79 -25.67
N ALA A 45 -3.08 -10.55 -25.69
CA ALA A 45 -3.98 -10.62 -24.53
C ALA A 45 -3.29 -11.25 -23.32
N TYR A 46 -2.50 -12.30 -23.55
CA TYR A 46 -1.71 -12.94 -22.49
C TYR A 46 -0.73 -11.94 -21.86
N GLU A 47 0.08 -11.28 -22.69
CA GLU A 47 1.08 -10.32 -22.21
C GLU A 47 0.44 -9.15 -21.47
N GLY A 48 -0.70 -8.66 -21.97
CA GLY A 48 -1.44 -7.60 -21.31
C GLY A 48 -1.97 -8.01 -19.94
N ARG A 49 -2.49 -9.22 -19.83
CA ARG A 49 -2.99 -9.75 -18.56
C ARG A 49 -1.87 -9.92 -17.54
N VAL A 50 -0.76 -10.50 -17.96
CA VAL A 50 0.42 -10.70 -17.10
C VAL A 50 0.96 -9.35 -16.62
N SER A 51 1.10 -8.37 -17.52
CA SER A 51 1.56 -7.03 -17.14
C SER A 51 0.66 -6.38 -16.12
N LEU A 52 -0.66 -6.50 -16.30
CA LEU A 52 -1.63 -5.94 -15.34
C LEU A 52 -1.48 -6.58 -13.97
N LEU A 53 -1.45 -7.91 -13.92
CA LEU A 53 -1.34 -8.64 -12.66
C LEU A 53 -0.03 -8.34 -11.94
N ASP A 54 1.08 -8.30 -12.68
CA ASP A 54 2.40 -7.99 -12.10
C ASP A 54 2.44 -6.56 -11.58
N GLY A 55 1.85 -5.61 -12.31
CA GLY A 55 1.78 -4.22 -11.87
C GLY A 55 0.97 -4.05 -10.59
N LEU A 56 -0.19 -4.72 -10.53
CA LEU A 56 -1.03 -4.68 -9.33
C LEU A 56 -0.32 -5.32 -8.13
N ALA A 57 0.32 -6.47 -8.34
CA ALA A 57 1.07 -7.14 -7.27
C ALA A 57 2.18 -6.25 -6.72
N THR A 58 2.88 -5.53 -7.59
CA THR A 58 3.93 -4.60 -7.17
C THR A 58 3.36 -3.49 -6.28
N LEU A 59 2.22 -2.91 -6.67
CA LEU A 59 1.58 -1.86 -5.87
C LEU A 59 1.20 -2.37 -4.48
N TYR A 60 0.61 -3.56 -4.40
CA TYR A 60 0.20 -4.13 -3.11
C TYR A 60 1.39 -4.54 -2.25
N ARG A 61 2.46 -5.05 -2.85
CA ARG A 61 3.69 -5.37 -2.10
C ARG A 61 4.34 -4.11 -1.54
N ASN A 62 4.32 -3.01 -2.29
CA ASN A 62 4.81 -1.73 -1.81
C ASN A 62 3.98 -1.22 -0.64
N GLU A 63 2.66 -1.36 -0.72
CA GLU A 63 1.78 -1.00 0.40
C GLU A 63 2.09 -1.85 1.63
N MET A 64 2.29 -3.15 1.46
CA MET A 64 2.63 -4.04 2.57
C MET A 64 3.91 -3.60 3.28
N GLU A 65 4.91 -3.22 2.52
CA GLU A 65 6.15 -2.68 3.08
C GLU A 65 5.90 -1.41 3.90
N GLN A 66 5.04 -0.52 3.39
CA GLN A 66 4.69 0.70 4.10
C GLN A 66 3.89 0.43 5.37
N ILE A 67 3.03 -0.59 5.35
CA ILE A 67 2.28 -1.02 6.54
C ILE A 67 3.26 -1.49 7.62
N GLU A 68 4.26 -2.29 7.26
CA GLU A 68 5.28 -2.76 8.20
C GLU A 68 6.06 -1.60 8.82
N LYS A 69 6.44 -0.63 8.00
CA LYS A 69 7.12 0.59 8.48
C LYS A 69 6.22 1.41 9.40
N ALA A 70 4.92 1.46 9.10
CA ALA A 70 3.97 2.19 9.93
C ALA A 70 3.80 1.52 11.30
N HIS A 71 3.79 0.19 11.36
CA HIS A 71 3.79 -0.53 12.65
C HIS A 71 5.00 -0.16 13.50
N THR A 72 6.17 -0.04 12.89
CA THR A 72 7.38 0.40 13.59
C THR A 72 7.20 1.81 14.16
N ARG A 73 6.59 2.71 13.39
CA ARG A 73 6.34 4.08 13.87
C ARG A 73 5.33 4.12 15.02
N VAL A 74 4.35 3.22 15.03
CA VAL A 74 3.43 3.10 16.18
C VAL A 74 4.22 2.74 17.44
N GLU A 75 5.13 1.77 17.34
CA GLU A 75 5.98 1.35 18.44
C GLU A 75 6.90 2.48 18.92
N GLU A 76 7.44 3.25 17.98
CA GLU A 76 8.34 4.37 18.26
C GLU A 76 7.61 5.65 18.66
N ARG A 77 6.28 5.64 18.66
CA ARG A 77 5.43 6.78 18.99
C ARG A 77 5.58 7.96 18.03
N SER A 78 5.95 7.68 16.80
CA SER A 78 6.06 8.68 15.73
C SER A 78 4.98 8.52 14.66
N TYR A 79 4.06 7.60 14.87
CA TYR A 79 2.97 7.38 13.92
C TYR A 79 2.10 8.64 13.78
N GLY A 80 1.69 8.93 12.55
CA GLY A 80 0.82 10.07 12.26
C GLY A 80 1.56 11.37 12.01
N LEU A 81 2.89 11.36 12.08
CA LEU A 81 3.70 12.53 11.76
C LEU A 81 4.31 12.36 10.38
N CYS A 82 4.23 13.42 9.58
CA CYS A 82 4.82 13.43 8.24
C CYS A 82 6.34 13.26 8.33
N LEU A 83 6.89 12.36 7.53
CA LEU A 83 8.34 12.12 7.52
C LEU A 83 9.13 13.29 6.93
N ALA A 84 8.50 14.14 6.13
CA ALA A 84 9.18 15.26 5.50
C ALA A 84 9.13 16.55 6.33
N CYS A 85 7.95 16.94 6.80
CA CYS A 85 7.79 18.21 7.51
C CYS A 85 7.58 18.06 9.02
N HIS A 86 7.40 16.84 9.50
CA HIS A 86 7.19 16.50 10.92
C HIS A 86 5.89 17.06 11.52
N GLU A 87 5.01 17.60 10.70
CA GLU A 87 3.68 18.00 11.13
C GLU A 87 2.72 16.82 11.12
N PRO A 88 1.62 16.88 11.87
CA PRO A 88 0.64 15.80 11.86
C PRO A 88 0.05 15.57 10.46
N ILE A 89 -0.09 14.30 10.09
CA ILE A 89 -0.80 13.92 8.88
C ILE A 89 -2.30 14.09 9.14
N GLU A 90 -3.04 14.54 8.16
CA GLU A 90 -4.49 14.77 8.27
C GLU A 90 -5.20 13.49 8.72
N ALA A 91 -6.11 13.62 9.69
CA ALA A 91 -6.85 12.49 10.24
C ALA A 91 -7.65 11.76 9.15
N ASP A 92 -8.27 12.51 8.24
CA ASP A 92 -9.02 11.94 7.12
C ASP A 92 -8.14 11.08 6.22
N ARG A 93 -6.92 11.53 6.00
CA ARG A 93 -5.96 10.79 5.19
C ARG A 93 -5.58 9.48 5.86
N LEU A 94 -5.35 9.49 7.17
CA LEU A 94 -5.02 8.28 7.94
C LEU A 94 -6.20 7.30 8.00
N GLU A 95 -7.44 7.80 7.96
CA GLU A 95 -8.61 6.94 7.90
C GLU A 95 -8.63 6.10 6.63
N ILE A 96 -8.32 6.72 5.50
CA ILE A 96 -8.33 6.07 4.18
C ILE A 96 -7.03 5.31 3.92
N TYR A 97 -5.91 5.89 4.36
CA TYR A 97 -4.59 5.35 4.11
C TYR A 97 -3.79 5.32 5.42
N PRO A 98 -4.02 4.31 6.27
CA PRO A 98 -3.37 4.28 7.58
C PRO A 98 -1.85 4.13 7.54
N ALA A 99 -1.29 3.67 6.44
CA ALA A 99 0.17 3.55 6.27
C ALA A 99 0.82 4.80 5.68
N ALA A 100 0.08 5.92 5.55
CA ALA A 100 0.61 7.14 4.96
C ALA A 100 1.85 7.63 5.71
N GLN A 101 2.88 7.97 4.94
CA GLN A 101 4.16 8.46 5.47
C GLN A 101 4.26 9.97 5.42
N PHE A 102 3.48 10.61 4.56
CA PHE A 102 3.56 12.04 4.28
C PHE A 102 2.17 12.68 4.36
N CYS A 103 2.12 13.94 4.79
CA CYS A 103 0.90 14.73 4.68
C CYS A 103 0.59 14.97 3.21
N PHE A 104 -0.62 15.44 2.91
CA PHE A 104 -1.05 15.65 1.53
C PHE A 104 -0.08 16.59 0.77
N GLU A 105 0.30 17.70 1.39
CA GLU A 105 1.19 18.68 0.74
C GLU A 105 2.55 18.09 0.40
N CYS A 106 3.15 17.36 1.33
CA CYS A 106 4.46 16.75 1.09
C CYS A 106 4.39 15.63 0.08
N GLN A 107 3.32 14.83 0.09
CA GLN A 107 3.13 13.79 -0.90
C GLN A 107 2.96 14.39 -2.30
N ASP A 108 2.14 15.42 -2.43
CA ASP A 108 1.90 16.11 -3.69
C ASP A 108 3.20 16.70 -4.24
N TYR A 109 3.99 17.35 -3.38
CA TYR A 109 5.29 17.90 -3.76
C TYR A 109 6.24 16.82 -4.29
N ARG A 110 6.30 15.68 -3.60
CA ARG A 110 7.14 14.55 -4.01
C ARG A 110 6.72 13.99 -5.37
N GLU A 111 5.43 13.88 -5.61
CA GLU A 111 4.90 13.40 -6.87
C GLU A 111 5.19 14.36 -8.02
N ARG A 112 5.10 15.67 -7.77
CA ARG A 112 5.46 16.66 -8.77
C ARG A 112 6.94 16.59 -9.16
N LEU A 113 7.81 16.31 -8.19
CA LEU A 113 9.25 16.17 -8.48
C LEU A 113 9.52 14.96 -9.38
N ARG A 114 8.73 13.88 -9.25
CA ARG A 114 8.87 12.70 -10.09
C ARG A 114 8.43 12.95 -11.54
N THR A 115 7.39 13.74 -11.71
CA THR A 115 6.80 13.98 -13.02
C THR A 115 7.33 15.23 -13.72
N GLY A 116 8.01 16.06 -12.98
CA GLY A 116 8.64 17.27 -13.49
C GLY A 116 10.04 17.06 -13.99
#